data_004bae5bc912a7bd018787227cf5b776
#
_entry.id   004bae5bc912a7bd018787227cf5b776
#
_cell.length_a   1.000
_cell.length_b   1.000
_cell.length_c   1.000
_cell.angle_alpha   90.00
_cell.angle_beta   90.00
_cell.angle_gamma   90.00
#
_symmetry.space_group_name_H-M   'P 1'
#
loop_
_entity.id
_entity.type
_entity.pdbx_description
1 polymer ?
#
loop_
_entity_poly.entity_id
_entity_poly.type
_entity_poly.pdbx_seq_one_letter_code
_entity_poly.pdbx_strand_id
1 'polypeptide(L)'
;MKVNTIWRGKRNFISECPSGFEVKMDATENYGGDGQGLTPMELILVGVAGCIGIDVTMLLGKNLENITKIDIQTEGSRREEMPTCFTEIKTTFIVEGEIDAQRFWKAIRLGHKKYCAVSASLKPEITYNLILNGKGIRENAS
;
A
#
# COMPACT_ATOMS: atom_id res chain seq x y z
N MET A 1 3.02 -19.73 5.51
CA MET A 1 1.82 -19.08 4.90
C MET A 1 1.60 -19.68 3.51
N LYS A 2 0.35 -19.99 3.15
CA LYS A 2 0.01 -20.59 1.85
C LYS A 2 -1.30 -20.00 1.36
N VAL A 3 -1.35 -19.55 0.10
CA VAL A 3 -2.59 -19.18 -0.59
C VAL A 3 -2.88 -20.20 -1.69
N ASN A 4 -4.15 -20.43 -1.99
CA ASN A 4 -4.59 -21.31 -3.06
C ASN A 4 -5.28 -20.47 -4.12
N THR A 5 -4.80 -20.49 -5.37
CA THR A 5 -5.33 -19.67 -6.46
C THR A 5 -5.93 -20.58 -7.52
N ILE A 6 -7.20 -20.34 -7.82
CA ILE A 6 -8.04 -21.19 -8.66
C ILE A 6 -8.45 -20.41 -9.91
N TRP A 7 -8.22 -20.98 -11.08
CA TRP A 7 -8.69 -20.40 -12.35
C TRP A 7 -10.21 -20.55 -12.51
N ARG A 8 -10.85 -19.48 -12.95
CA ARG A 8 -12.32 -19.40 -13.14
C ARG A 8 -12.74 -19.11 -14.59
N GLY A 9 -11.85 -19.26 -15.51
CA GLY A 9 -12.07 -19.00 -16.95
C GLY A 9 -11.41 -17.72 -17.43
N LYS A 10 -11.13 -17.62 -18.72
CA LYS A 10 -10.41 -16.50 -19.35
C LYS A 10 -9.15 -16.08 -18.58
N ARG A 11 -9.15 -14.91 -17.98
CA ARG A 11 -8.07 -14.36 -17.15
C ARG A 11 -8.47 -14.24 -15.68
N ASN A 12 -9.62 -14.81 -15.29
CA ASN A 12 -10.17 -14.70 -13.94
C ASN A 12 -9.60 -15.77 -13.02
N PHE A 13 -9.13 -15.33 -11.85
CA PHE A 13 -8.64 -16.17 -10.77
C PHE A 13 -9.22 -15.74 -9.43
N ILE A 14 -9.43 -16.68 -8.54
CA ILE A 14 -9.80 -16.42 -7.15
C ILE A 14 -8.73 -17.04 -6.25
N SER A 15 -8.19 -16.25 -5.33
CA SER A 15 -7.25 -16.71 -4.32
C SER A 15 -7.93 -16.83 -2.96
N GLU A 16 -7.88 -18.03 -2.38
CA GLU A 16 -8.27 -18.31 -1.01
C GLU A 16 -7.08 -18.05 -0.08
N CYS A 17 -7.30 -17.22 0.92
CA CYS A 17 -6.25 -16.81 1.86
C CYS A 17 -6.42 -17.49 3.22
N PRO A 18 -5.31 -17.70 3.98
CA PRO A 18 -5.37 -18.30 5.33
C PRO A 18 -6.23 -17.52 6.32
N SER A 19 -6.46 -16.23 6.07
CA SER A 19 -7.37 -15.37 6.86
C SER A 19 -8.84 -15.70 6.70
N GLY A 20 -9.22 -16.59 5.75
CA GLY A 20 -10.60 -16.93 5.40
C GLY A 20 -11.23 -15.98 4.38
N PHE A 21 -10.50 -14.97 3.92
CA PHE A 21 -10.96 -14.07 2.88
C PHE A 21 -10.45 -14.48 1.50
N GLU A 22 -11.21 -14.10 0.48
CA GLU A 22 -10.88 -14.35 -0.92
C GLU A 22 -10.46 -13.06 -1.61
N VAL A 23 -9.58 -13.20 -2.61
CA VAL A 23 -9.19 -12.14 -3.53
C VAL A 23 -9.52 -12.55 -4.95
N LYS A 24 -10.39 -11.79 -5.61
CA LYS A 24 -10.70 -11.96 -7.01
C LYS A 24 -9.77 -11.13 -7.88
N MET A 25 -9.12 -11.78 -8.82
CA MET A 25 -8.20 -11.15 -9.77
C MET A 25 -8.67 -11.35 -11.20
N ASP A 26 -8.44 -10.35 -12.03
CA ASP A 26 -8.71 -10.41 -13.46
C ASP A 26 -7.71 -9.51 -14.21
N ALA A 27 -7.63 -9.68 -15.52
CA ALA A 27 -6.99 -8.73 -16.39
C ALA A 27 -8.00 -7.68 -16.88
N THR A 28 -7.50 -6.55 -17.33
CA THR A 28 -8.33 -5.57 -18.04
C THR A 28 -8.74 -6.11 -19.41
N GLU A 29 -9.77 -5.51 -20.01
CA GLU A 29 -10.26 -5.91 -21.33
C GLU A 29 -9.18 -5.87 -22.42
N ASN A 30 -8.25 -4.90 -22.34
CA ASN A 30 -7.11 -4.78 -23.26
C ASN A 30 -6.16 -6.00 -23.21
N TYR A 31 -6.19 -6.78 -22.14
CA TYR A 31 -5.40 -7.99 -21.97
C TYR A 31 -6.26 -9.28 -21.98
N GLY A 32 -7.48 -9.18 -22.51
CA GLY A 32 -8.39 -10.32 -22.69
C GLY A 32 -9.11 -10.76 -21.41
N GLY A 33 -9.13 -9.92 -20.40
CA GLY A 33 -9.97 -10.08 -19.21
C GLY A 33 -11.33 -9.43 -19.35
N ASP A 34 -12.14 -9.53 -18.33
CA ASP A 34 -13.47 -8.90 -18.26
C ASP A 34 -13.48 -7.71 -17.24
N GLY A 35 -12.34 -7.38 -16.65
CA GLY A 35 -12.24 -6.31 -15.66
C GLY A 35 -13.05 -6.56 -14.38
N GLN A 36 -13.28 -7.82 -14.02
CA GLN A 36 -14.16 -8.21 -12.90
C GLN A 36 -13.42 -8.49 -11.59
N GLY A 37 -12.18 -8.08 -11.50
CA GLY A 37 -11.35 -8.25 -10.29
C GLY A 37 -10.18 -7.28 -10.28
N LEU A 38 -9.43 -7.31 -9.19
CA LEU A 38 -8.20 -6.53 -9.07
C LEU A 38 -7.14 -7.09 -10.04
N THR A 39 -6.37 -6.21 -10.65
CA THR A 39 -5.17 -6.65 -11.36
C THR A 39 -4.08 -7.04 -10.37
N PRO A 40 -3.18 -7.98 -10.69
CA PRO A 40 -2.08 -8.35 -9.81
C PRO A 40 -1.18 -7.15 -9.42
N MET A 41 -1.01 -6.18 -10.31
CA MET A 41 -0.20 -4.99 -10.03
C MET A 41 -0.90 -4.04 -9.04
N GLU A 42 -2.24 -3.93 -9.07
CA GLU A 42 -3.00 -3.21 -8.05
C GLU A 42 -2.85 -3.87 -6.68
N LEU A 43 -2.83 -5.20 -6.61
CA LEU A 43 -2.64 -5.92 -5.34
C LEU A 43 -1.29 -5.62 -4.68
N ILE A 44 -0.24 -5.37 -5.45
CA ILE A 44 1.06 -4.95 -4.92
C ILE A 44 0.89 -3.59 -4.21
N LEU A 45 0.24 -2.62 -4.84
CA LEU A 45 0.02 -1.29 -4.25
C LEU A 45 -0.91 -1.36 -3.03
N VAL A 46 -1.96 -2.16 -3.10
CA VAL A 46 -2.86 -2.42 -1.95
C VAL A 46 -2.06 -3.04 -0.78
N GLY A 47 -1.20 -4.01 -1.07
CA GLY A 47 -0.33 -4.62 -0.06
C GLY A 47 0.61 -3.62 0.61
N VAL A 48 1.24 -2.74 -0.17
CA VAL A 48 2.11 -1.67 0.37
C VAL A 48 1.31 -0.73 1.27
N ALA A 49 0.19 -0.20 0.77
CA ALA A 49 -0.66 0.74 1.52
C ALA A 49 -1.18 0.12 2.82
N GLY A 50 -1.70 -1.11 2.75
CA GLY A 50 -2.23 -1.82 3.91
C GLY A 50 -1.16 -2.12 4.96
N CYS A 51 -0.01 -2.63 4.54
CA CYS A 51 1.08 -2.97 5.46
C CYS A 51 1.60 -1.74 6.21
N ILE A 52 1.98 -0.69 5.48
CA ILE A 52 2.49 0.53 6.13
C ILE A 52 1.41 1.24 6.97
N GLY A 53 0.15 1.21 6.53
CA GLY A 53 -0.97 1.77 7.28
C GLY A 53 -1.19 1.08 8.62
N ILE A 54 -1.18 -0.25 8.64
CA ILE A 54 -1.27 -1.05 9.87
C ILE A 54 -0.11 -0.70 10.80
N ASP A 55 1.14 -0.71 10.30
CA ASP A 55 2.32 -0.41 11.11
C ASP A 55 2.27 1.00 11.69
N VAL A 56 1.90 2.01 10.90
CA VAL A 56 1.79 3.41 11.34
C VAL A 56 0.72 3.53 12.45
N THR A 57 -0.45 2.94 12.26
CA THR A 57 -1.51 2.99 13.29
C THR A 57 -1.12 2.30 14.58
N MET A 58 -0.40 1.18 14.52
CA MET A 58 0.16 0.52 15.69
C MET A 58 1.20 1.39 16.42
N LEU A 59 2.12 2.02 15.66
CA LEU A 59 3.18 2.85 16.19
C LEU A 59 2.69 4.18 16.79
N LEU A 60 1.59 4.71 16.29
CA LEU A 60 0.92 5.89 16.85
C LEU A 60 0.29 5.61 18.22
N GLY A 61 -0.13 4.38 18.47
CA GLY A 61 -0.71 3.97 19.75
C GLY A 61 -1.87 4.87 20.19
N LYS A 62 -1.81 5.41 21.40
CA LYS A 62 -2.86 6.31 21.92
C LYS A 62 -3.04 7.60 21.13
N ASN A 63 -2.03 8.06 20.39
CA ASN A 63 -2.16 9.26 19.56
C ASN A 63 -3.16 9.06 18.39
N LEU A 64 -3.49 7.83 18.07
CA LEU A 64 -4.49 7.51 17.05
C LEU A 64 -5.89 8.04 17.42
N GLU A 65 -6.20 8.18 18.70
CA GLU A 65 -7.50 8.68 19.18
C GLU A 65 -7.76 10.14 18.75
N ASN A 66 -6.71 10.91 18.51
CA ASN A 66 -6.80 12.32 18.07
C ASN A 66 -6.84 12.47 16.54
N ILE A 67 -6.79 11.37 15.81
CA ILE A 67 -6.83 11.35 14.34
C ILE A 67 -8.24 10.97 13.90
N THR A 68 -8.82 11.79 13.04
CA THR A 68 -10.18 11.60 12.52
C THR A 68 -10.19 10.96 11.13
N LYS A 69 -9.07 11.05 10.41
CA LYS A 69 -8.95 10.50 9.05
C LYS A 69 -7.51 10.13 8.72
N ILE A 70 -7.34 8.98 8.11
CA ILE A 70 -6.10 8.57 7.43
C ILE A 70 -6.50 7.98 6.08
N ASP A 71 -6.17 8.68 5.01
CA ASP A 71 -6.19 8.13 3.65
C ASP A 71 -4.76 7.86 3.21
N ILE A 72 -4.56 6.77 2.48
CA ILE A 72 -3.25 6.40 1.95
C ILE A 72 -3.40 6.22 0.44
N GLN A 73 -2.78 7.13 -0.31
CA GLN A 73 -2.70 7.05 -1.77
C GLN A 73 -1.36 6.46 -2.15
N THR A 74 -1.37 5.38 -2.90
CA THR A 74 -0.17 4.68 -3.34
C THR A 74 -0.14 4.60 -4.86
N GLU A 75 0.88 5.18 -5.45
CA GLU A 75 1.10 5.26 -6.89
C GLU A 75 2.37 4.49 -7.26
N GLY A 76 2.31 3.70 -8.33
CA GLY A 76 3.46 2.99 -8.86
C GLY A 76 3.81 3.44 -10.27
N SER A 77 5.05 3.83 -10.49
CA SER A 77 5.60 4.09 -11.82
C SER A 77 6.17 2.79 -12.41
N ARG A 78 5.80 2.46 -13.64
CA ARG A 78 6.23 1.25 -14.33
C ARG A 78 7.21 1.58 -15.44
N ARG A 79 8.17 0.70 -15.70
CA ARG A 79 8.99 0.77 -16.92
C ARG A 79 8.18 0.35 -18.13
N GLU A 80 8.55 0.83 -19.31
CA GLU A 80 7.89 0.49 -20.57
C GLU A 80 8.30 -0.89 -21.10
N GLU A 81 9.52 -1.31 -20.82
CA GLU A 81 10.08 -2.57 -21.28
C GLU A 81 9.57 -3.77 -20.47
N MET A 82 9.36 -4.89 -21.15
CA MET A 82 8.94 -6.12 -20.49
C MET A 82 10.05 -6.74 -19.62
N PRO A 83 9.73 -7.29 -18.46
CA PRO A 83 8.45 -7.18 -17.75
C PRO A 83 8.22 -5.77 -17.21
N THR A 84 7.01 -5.25 -17.40
CA THR A 84 6.62 -3.89 -17.00
C THR A 84 6.44 -3.77 -15.48
N CYS A 85 7.52 -4.00 -14.73
CA CYS A 85 7.50 -3.92 -13.27
C CYS A 85 7.50 -2.47 -12.77
N PHE A 86 7.14 -2.28 -11.50
CA PHE A 86 7.33 -0.99 -10.83
C PHE A 86 8.82 -0.67 -10.68
N THR A 87 9.17 0.57 -10.98
CA THR A 87 10.50 1.16 -10.75
C THR A 87 10.51 1.99 -9.48
N GLU A 88 9.38 2.63 -9.17
CA GLU A 88 9.18 3.45 -7.99
C GLU A 88 7.74 3.28 -7.49
N ILE A 89 7.57 3.34 -6.17
CA ILE A 89 6.26 3.40 -5.51
C ILE A 89 6.25 4.60 -4.59
N LYS A 90 5.27 5.48 -4.76
CA LYS A 90 5.09 6.68 -3.95
C LYS A 90 3.84 6.54 -3.09
N THR A 91 3.98 6.68 -1.79
CA THR A 91 2.88 6.59 -0.84
C THR A 91 2.67 7.92 -0.14
N THR A 92 1.47 8.48 -0.25
CA THR A 92 1.09 9.74 0.39
C THR A 92 0.05 9.48 1.47
N PHE A 93 0.39 9.85 2.71
CA PHE A 93 -0.55 9.88 3.81
C PHE A 93 -1.28 11.21 3.82
N ILE A 94 -2.62 11.17 3.79
CA ILE A 94 -3.50 12.34 3.91
C ILE A 94 -4.25 12.18 5.23
N VAL A 95 -3.90 13.03 6.20
CA VAL A 95 -4.28 12.86 7.61
C VAL A 95 -5.01 14.10 8.11
N GLU A 96 -6.08 13.89 8.85
CA GLU A 96 -6.80 14.93 9.57
C GLU A 96 -6.84 14.59 11.07
N GLY A 97 -6.60 15.57 11.92
CA GLY A 97 -6.62 15.42 13.37
C GLY A 97 -5.53 16.21 14.07
N GLU A 98 -5.48 16.05 15.39
CA GLU A 98 -4.50 16.73 16.25
C GLU A 98 -3.34 15.80 16.58
N ILE A 99 -2.27 15.93 15.83
CA ILE A 99 -1.03 15.17 16.06
C ILE A 99 0.19 16.00 15.66
N ASP A 100 1.26 15.82 16.38
CA ASP A 100 2.57 16.35 15.95
C ASP A 100 3.02 15.68 14.67
N ALA A 101 3.30 16.48 13.65
CA ALA A 101 3.63 16.02 12.31
C ALA A 101 4.92 15.18 12.28
N GLN A 102 5.92 15.52 13.10
CA GLN A 102 7.18 14.77 13.15
C GLN A 102 7.02 13.44 13.88
N ARG A 103 6.06 13.35 14.80
CA ARG A 103 5.66 12.08 15.42
C ARG A 103 5.02 11.15 14.39
N PHE A 104 4.17 11.68 13.51
CA PHE A 104 3.59 10.89 12.41
C PHE A 104 4.68 10.44 11.43
N TRP A 105 5.61 11.32 11.05
CA TRP A 105 6.77 10.97 10.23
C TRP A 105 7.63 9.87 10.86
N LYS A 106 7.86 9.96 12.17
CA LYS A 106 8.60 8.91 12.91
C LYS A 106 7.90 7.55 12.79
N ALA A 107 6.57 7.51 12.86
CA ALA A 107 5.80 6.28 12.67
C ALA A 107 5.95 5.74 11.25
N ILE A 108 5.85 6.58 10.20
CA ILE A 108 6.09 6.18 8.81
C ILE A 108 7.51 5.58 8.66
N ARG A 109 8.52 6.29 9.13
CA ARG A 109 9.92 5.87 8.99
C ARG A 109 10.21 4.54 9.70
N LEU A 110 9.71 4.38 10.92
CA LEU A 110 9.88 3.13 11.68
C LEU A 110 9.09 1.98 11.03
N GLY A 111 7.86 2.24 10.60
CA GLY A 111 7.05 1.29 9.86
C GLY A 111 7.80 0.76 8.65
N HIS A 112 8.27 1.66 7.80
CA HIS A 112 9.01 1.28 6.59
C HIS A 112 10.32 0.53 6.89
N LYS A 113 11.17 1.08 7.76
CA LYS A 113 12.51 0.53 7.99
C LYS A 113 12.56 -0.75 8.82
N LYS A 114 11.58 -0.94 9.72
CA LYS A 114 11.67 -2.00 10.72
C LYS A 114 10.54 -3.03 10.65
N TYR A 115 9.34 -2.64 10.25
CA TYR A 115 8.17 -3.48 10.43
C TYR A 115 7.50 -3.93 9.13
N CYS A 116 7.44 -3.07 8.10
CA CYS A 116 6.71 -3.37 6.87
C CYS A 116 7.36 -4.50 6.06
N ALA A 117 6.86 -5.72 6.27
CA ALA A 117 7.33 -6.91 5.57
C ALA A 117 7.07 -6.84 4.06
N VAL A 118 5.99 -6.19 3.62
CA VAL A 118 5.68 -6.02 2.20
C VAL A 118 6.73 -5.13 1.54
N SER A 119 7.06 -3.97 2.13
CA SER A 119 8.11 -3.09 1.59
C SER A 119 9.46 -3.80 1.50
N ALA A 120 9.82 -4.58 2.52
CA ALA A 120 11.06 -5.35 2.54
C ALA A 120 11.12 -6.48 1.49
N SER A 121 9.96 -6.93 1.00
CA SER A 121 9.84 -7.99 0.00
C SER A 121 9.86 -7.48 -1.44
N LEU A 122 9.82 -6.16 -1.66
CA LEU A 122 9.74 -5.52 -2.96
C LEU A 122 11.07 -4.88 -3.37
N LYS A 123 11.33 -4.86 -4.70
CA LYS A 123 12.55 -4.24 -5.26
C LYS A 123 12.43 -2.73 -5.48
N PRO A 124 11.27 -2.18 -5.89
CA PRO A 124 11.16 -0.73 -6.13
C PRO A 124 11.47 0.08 -4.89
N GLU A 125 12.07 1.26 -5.08
CA GLU A 125 12.15 2.25 -4.02
C GLU A 125 10.75 2.72 -3.63
N ILE A 126 10.49 2.80 -2.32
CA ILE A 126 9.21 3.27 -1.79
C ILE A 126 9.44 4.58 -1.05
N THR A 127 8.85 5.64 -1.57
CA THR A 127 8.92 6.99 -1.01
C THR A 127 7.62 7.39 -0.33
N TYR A 128 7.71 8.30 0.62
CA TYR A 128 6.57 8.72 1.43
C TYR A 128 6.38 10.23 1.45
N ASN A 129 5.13 10.67 1.48
CA ASN A 129 4.72 12.04 1.72
C ASN A 129 3.68 12.10 2.83
N LEU A 130 3.59 13.23 3.49
CA LEU A 130 2.59 13.51 4.52
C LEU A 130 1.89 14.83 4.22
N ILE A 131 0.56 14.78 4.13
CA ILE A 131 -0.32 15.94 4.12
C ILE A 131 -1.12 15.89 5.41
N LEU A 132 -0.89 16.81 6.32
CA LEU A 132 -1.58 16.91 7.62
C LEU A 132 -2.46 18.16 7.65
N ASN A 133 -3.76 17.96 7.85
CA ASN A 133 -4.76 19.04 7.87
C ASN A 133 -4.64 19.97 6.65
N GLY A 134 -4.50 19.38 5.47
CA GLY A 134 -4.41 20.09 4.18
C GLY A 134 -3.04 20.68 3.86
N LYS A 135 -2.03 20.52 4.72
CA LYS A 135 -0.68 21.05 4.49
C LYS A 135 0.34 19.94 4.27
N GLY A 136 1.13 20.05 3.20
CA GLY A 136 2.28 19.18 2.97
C GLY A 136 3.36 19.41 4.03
N ILE A 137 3.74 18.34 4.73
CA ILE A 137 4.74 18.39 5.79
C ILE A 137 5.99 17.63 5.34
N ARG A 138 7.13 18.28 5.43
CA ARG A 138 8.42 17.62 5.20
C ARG A 138 8.88 16.92 6.48
N GLU A 139 9.52 15.78 6.32
CA GLU A 139 10.25 15.14 7.40
C GLU A 139 11.44 16.02 7.81
N ASN A 140 11.62 16.27 9.09
CA ASN A 140 12.80 16.98 9.57
C ASN A 140 14.05 16.13 9.33
N ALA A 141 15.14 16.78 8.91
CA ALA A 141 16.45 16.16 8.85
C ALA A 141 16.83 15.66 10.27
N SER A 142 17.19 14.37 10.35
CA SER A 142 17.65 13.75 11.61
C SER A 142 19.13 13.99 11.80
#